data_7b3a21c3a76f667875354d143ed25e71
#
_entry.id   7b3a21c3a76f667875354d143ed25e71
#
_cell.length_a   1.000
_cell.length_b   1.000
_cell.length_c   1.000
_cell.angle_alpha   90.00
_cell.angle_beta   90.00
_cell.angle_gamma   90.00
#
_symmetry.space_group_name_H-M   'P 1'
#
loop_
_entity.id
_entity.type
_entity.pdbx_description
1 polymer ?
#
loop_
_entity_poly.entity_id
_entity_poly.type
_entity_poly.pdbx_seq_one_letter_code
_entity_poly.pdbx_strand_id
1 'polypeptide(L)'
;IHAAAGNIEWAGTDFNATQTSFARDLAEASEARVKLYNDSFAEFAARDDLGEFDFIGIHGIMSWINHENQMHLAKIIEKNLAVGGVLYNSYNTFPGWAPMIPMRDILSLYSEKLGNSDLLQGINDALAFAQKLVDLDGLYTRQQPVIKARIEGMQKHDHVYLAHEYFNKNWDTISFARMAELLAPAKMDYVCQANYLELVDILNLSREQIEFLATIRDVVLKESVRDFLMGAQFRRDYWVKGARKLSAIDRDDALRRQSFALTCRRDSVELTAKGVRSVVNLNA
;
A
#
# COMPACT_ATOMS: atom_id res chain seq x y z
N ILE A 1 18.44 -3.30 0.03
CA ILE A 1 18.66 -2.94 1.45
C ILE A 1 18.46 -4.18 2.33
N HIS A 2 17.28 -4.81 2.34
CA HIS A 2 17.00 -5.98 3.20
C HIS A 2 17.94 -7.15 2.93
N ALA A 3 18.24 -7.43 1.66
CA ALA A 3 19.16 -8.49 1.28
C ALA A 3 20.61 -8.24 1.75
N ALA A 4 21.02 -6.97 1.81
CA ALA A 4 22.35 -6.59 2.29
C ALA A 4 22.43 -6.55 3.83
N ALA A 5 21.30 -6.37 4.52
CA ALA A 5 21.25 -6.20 5.97
C ALA A 5 21.06 -7.49 6.77
N GLY A 6 20.84 -8.64 6.14
CA GLY A 6 20.50 -9.89 6.83
C GLY A 6 20.92 -11.14 6.10
N ASN A 7 20.72 -12.30 6.76
CA ASN A 7 21.00 -13.63 6.22
C ASN A 7 19.75 -14.26 5.54
N ILE A 8 18.87 -13.44 4.97
CA ILE A 8 17.65 -13.89 4.30
C ILE A 8 17.91 -13.92 2.80
N GLU A 9 17.51 -15.00 2.14
CA GLU A 9 17.54 -15.08 0.69
C GLU A 9 16.35 -14.30 0.12
N TRP A 10 16.63 -13.34 -0.76
CA TRP A 10 15.63 -12.53 -1.43
C TRP A 10 15.53 -12.89 -2.91
N ALA A 11 14.31 -12.81 -3.41
CA ALA A 11 14.03 -12.84 -4.84
C ALA A 11 13.16 -11.65 -5.21
N GLY A 12 13.34 -11.11 -6.41
CA GLY A 12 12.52 -10.02 -6.93
C GLY A 12 12.43 -10.08 -8.44
N THR A 13 11.35 -9.52 -8.98
CA THR A 13 11.15 -9.39 -10.43
C THR A 13 10.75 -7.97 -10.81
N ASP A 14 11.23 -7.52 -11.95
CA ASP A 14 10.77 -6.33 -12.63
C ASP A 14 10.85 -6.57 -14.15
N PHE A 15 9.78 -6.28 -14.88
CA PHE A 15 9.77 -6.43 -16.35
C PHE A 15 10.65 -5.42 -17.07
N ASN A 16 11.03 -4.32 -16.41
CA ASN A 16 11.89 -3.30 -16.97
C ASN A 16 13.37 -3.69 -16.82
N ALA A 17 14.00 -4.04 -17.95
CA ALA A 17 15.39 -4.47 -17.99
C ALA A 17 16.37 -3.45 -17.37
N THR A 18 16.11 -2.15 -17.55
CA THR A 18 16.95 -1.09 -16.97
C THR A 18 16.89 -1.09 -15.44
N GLN A 19 15.68 -1.24 -14.87
CA GLN A 19 15.48 -1.31 -13.43
C GLN A 19 16.12 -2.57 -12.85
N THR A 20 15.96 -3.71 -13.54
CA THR A 20 16.57 -4.98 -13.12
C THR A 20 18.10 -4.91 -13.18
N SER A 21 18.68 -4.28 -14.23
CA SER A 21 20.13 -4.08 -14.31
C SER A 21 20.63 -3.22 -13.17
N PHE A 22 20.00 -2.08 -12.91
CA PHE A 22 20.36 -1.20 -11.81
C PHE A 22 20.28 -1.91 -10.44
N ALA A 23 19.23 -2.71 -10.24
CA ALA A 23 19.11 -3.50 -9.02
C ALA A 23 20.23 -4.55 -8.85
N ARG A 24 20.70 -5.16 -9.96
CA ARG A 24 21.85 -6.08 -9.95
C ARG A 24 23.14 -5.35 -9.59
N ASP A 25 23.38 -4.18 -10.17
CA ASP A 25 24.55 -3.36 -9.86
C ASP A 25 24.59 -2.98 -8.36
N LEU A 26 23.43 -2.61 -7.79
CA LEU A 26 23.31 -2.34 -6.35
C LEU A 26 23.53 -3.61 -5.50
N ALA A 27 23.02 -4.75 -5.93
CA ALA A 27 23.22 -6.02 -5.21
C ALA A 27 24.68 -6.43 -5.21
N GLU A 28 25.39 -6.31 -6.33
CA GLU A 28 26.82 -6.58 -6.45
C GLU A 28 27.63 -5.61 -5.57
N ALA A 29 27.38 -4.31 -5.65
CA ALA A 29 28.06 -3.30 -4.86
C ALA A 29 27.87 -3.45 -3.34
N SER A 30 26.77 -4.06 -2.91
CA SER A 30 26.44 -4.29 -1.49
C SER A 30 26.71 -5.73 -1.04
N GLU A 31 27.25 -6.58 -1.91
CA GLU A 31 27.45 -8.03 -1.67
C GLU A 31 26.16 -8.75 -1.23
N ALA A 32 25.00 -8.23 -1.66
CA ALA A 32 23.71 -8.74 -1.25
C ALA A 32 23.35 -10.04 -1.97
N ARG A 33 22.85 -11.04 -1.23
CA ARG A 33 22.35 -12.29 -1.79
C ARG A 33 20.89 -12.13 -2.23
N VAL A 34 20.71 -11.81 -3.50
CA VAL A 34 19.36 -11.65 -4.09
C VAL A 34 19.30 -12.25 -5.49
N LYS A 35 18.20 -12.95 -5.78
CA LYS A 35 17.89 -13.46 -7.14
C LYS A 35 16.99 -12.41 -7.83
N LEU A 36 17.47 -11.81 -8.91
CA LEU A 36 16.73 -10.79 -9.65
C LEU A 36 16.36 -11.31 -11.03
N TYR A 37 15.08 -11.30 -11.32
CA TYR A 37 14.48 -11.75 -12.57
C TYR A 37 14.03 -10.56 -13.39
N ASN A 38 14.18 -10.65 -14.73
CA ASN A 38 13.66 -9.65 -15.64
C ASN A 38 12.39 -10.19 -16.31
N ASP A 39 11.43 -10.57 -15.48
CA ASP A 39 10.19 -11.20 -15.91
C ASP A 39 9.00 -10.26 -15.65
N SER A 40 8.04 -10.25 -16.54
CA SER A 40 6.69 -9.75 -16.25
C SER A 40 6.02 -10.61 -15.17
N PHE A 41 4.94 -10.11 -14.56
CA PHE A 41 4.19 -10.91 -13.56
C PHE A 41 3.64 -12.22 -14.16
N ALA A 42 3.28 -12.21 -15.44
CA ALA A 42 2.82 -13.41 -16.15
C ALA A 42 3.94 -14.46 -16.28
N GLU A 43 5.13 -14.04 -16.73
CA GLU A 43 6.30 -14.91 -16.86
C GLU A 43 6.77 -15.41 -15.49
N PHE A 44 6.83 -14.53 -14.50
CA PHE A 44 7.22 -14.89 -13.14
C PHE A 44 6.25 -15.89 -12.51
N ALA A 45 4.92 -15.73 -12.72
CA ALA A 45 3.90 -16.68 -12.25
C ALA A 45 4.00 -18.06 -12.94
N ALA A 46 4.51 -18.09 -14.17
CA ALA A 46 4.68 -19.33 -14.95
C ALA A 46 5.93 -20.13 -14.53
N ARG A 47 6.87 -19.55 -13.78
CA ARG A 47 8.11 -20.22 -13.36
C ARG A 47 7.84 -21.36 -12.39
N ASP A 48 8.56 -22.47 -12.57
CA ASP A 48 8.52 -23.61 -11.66
C ASP A 48 9.77 -23.73 -10.77
N ASP A 49 10.76 -22.85 -10.97
CA ASP A 49 12.05 -22.87 -10.29
C ASP A 49 12.16 -21.89 -9.10
N LEU A 50 11.07 -21.19 -8.74
CA LEU A 50 11.08 -20.21 -7.66
C LEU A 50 11.10 -20.85 -6.26
N GLY A 51 10.51 -22.02 -6.09
CA GLY A 51 10.32 -22.64 -4.79
C GLY A 51 9.23 -21.95 -3.95
N GLU A 52 9.30 -22.14 -2.64
CA GLU A 52 8.40 -21.52 -1.67
C GLU A 52 9.08 -20.36 -0.94
N PHE A 53 8.30 -19.34 -0.61
CA PHE A 53 8.73 -18.18 0.16
C PHE A 53 8.01 -18.13 1.51
N ASP A 54 8.74 -17.79 2.57
CA ASP A 54 8.15 -17.53 3.89
C ASP A 54 7.50 -16.13 3.95
N PHE A 55 7.94 -15.22 3.08
CA PHE A 55 7.46 -13.84 3.01
C PHE A 55 7.38 -13.37 1.57
N ILE A 56 6.26 -12.74 1.21
CA ILE A 56 6.10 -12.01 -0.05
C ILE A 56 5.74 -10.55 0.27
N GLY A 57 6.46 -9.61 -0.34
CA GLY A 57 6.21 -8.18 -0.19
C GLY A 57 5.74 -7.55 -1.50
N ILE A 58 4.55 -6.95 -1.49
CA ILE A 58 3.96 -6.18 -2.59
C ILE A 58 3.68 -4.77 -2.09
N HIS A 59 4.58 -3.83 -2.39
CA HIS A 59 4.48 -2.46 -1.90
C HIS A 59 3.98 -1.50 -2.98
N GLY A 60 2.73 -1.05 -2.86
CA GLY A 60 2.09 -0.07 -3.75
C GLY A 60 1.71 -0.61 -5.14
N ILE A 61 2.10 -1.81 -5.51
CA ILE A 61 1.99 -2.35 -6.87
C ILE A 61 0.53 -2.56 -7.29
N MET A 62 -0.30 -3.13 -6.42
CA MET A 62 -1.67 -3.57 -6.75
C MET A 62 -2.54 -2.45 -7.34
N SER A 63 -2.33 -1.21 -6.92
CA SER A 63 -3.11 -0.06 -7.40
C SER A 63 -2.64 0.50 -8.74
N TRP A 64 -1.47 0.08 -9.24
CA TRP A 64 -0.85 0.65 -10.45
C TRP A 64 -0.74 -0.33 -11.60
N ILE A 65 -1.39 -1.46 -11.50
CA ILE A 65 -1.43 -2.50 -12.51
C ILE A 65 -2.87 -2.85 -12.90
N ASN A 66 -3.04 -3.39 -14.11
CA ASN A 66 -4.34 -3.85 -14.56
C ASN A 66 -4.79 -5.11 -13.83
N HIS A 67 -6.08 -5.45 -13.95
CA HIS A 67 -6.68 -6.59 -13.27
C HIS A 67 -6.00 -7.93 -13.62
N GLU A 68 -5.56 -8.12 -14.86
CA GLU A 68 -4.85 -9.33 -15.28
C GLU A 68 -3.56 -9.52 -14.49
N ASN A 69 -2.77 -8.46 -14.33
CA ASN A 69 -1.55 -8.48 -13.51
C ASN A 69 -1.84 -8.66 -12.02
N GLN A 70 -2.97 -8.14 -11.50
CA GLN A 70 -3.42 -8.44 -10.13
C GLN A 70 -3.67 -9.95 -9.96
N MET A 71 -4.30 -10.60 -10.95
CA MET A 71 -4.51 -12.05 -10.95
C MET A 71 -3.20 -12.85 -11.04
N HIS A 72 -2.22 -12.39 -11.82
CA HIS A 72 -0.90 -13.03 -11.86
C HIS A 72 -0.20 -12.95 -10.49
N LEU A 73 -0.25 -11.82 -9.80
CA LEU A 73 0.28 -11.69 -8.45
C LEU A 73 -0.45 -12.60 -7.45
N ALA A 74 -1.78 -12.68 -7.53
CA ALA A 74 -2.55 -13.63 -6.69
C ALA A 74 -2.13 -15.07 -6.93
N LYS A 75 -1.85 -15.46 -8.19
CA LYS A 75 -1.35 -16.79 -8.54
C LYS A 75 0.06 -17.07 -8.01
N ILE A 76 0.96 -16.06 -8.03
CA ILE A 76 2.29 -16.17 -7.42
C ILE A 76 2.14 -16.41 -5.91
N ILE A 77 1.28 -15.67 -5.23
CA ILE A 77 1.01 -15.86 -3.81
C ILE A 77 0.45 -17.27 -3.55
N GLU A 78 -0.54 -17.70 -4.34
CA GLU A 78 -1.14 -19.04 -4.22
C GLU A 78 -0.11 -20.15 -4.40
N LYS A 79 0.76 -20.04 -5.42
CA LYS A 79 1.74 -21.09 -5.78
C LYS A 79 2.95 -21.08 -4.85
N ASN A 80 3.49 -19.91 -4.55
CA ASN A 80 4.83 -19.78 -4.00
C ASN A 80 4.90 -19.31 -2.55
N LEU A 81 3.82 -18.83 -1.93
CA LEU A 81 3.83 -18.54 -0.50
C LEU A 81 3.64 -19.83 0.29
N ALA A 82 4.53 -20.13 1.22
CA ALA A 82 4.43 -21.29 2.10
C ALA A 82 3.21 -21.22 3.02
N VAL A 83 2.71 -22.36 3.49
CA VAL A 83 1.68 -22.39 4.53
C VAL A 83 2.26 -21.82 5.83
N GLY A 84 1.56 -20.85 6.42
CA GLY A 84 2.07 -20.03 7.53
C GLY A 84 2.93 -18.85 7.10
N GLY A 85 3.25 -18.75 5.81
CA GLY A 85 3.97 -17.62 5.24
C GLY A 85 3.16 -16.32 5.25
N VAL A 86 3.85 -15.20 5.26
CA VAL A 86 3.29 -13.86 5.43
C VAL A 86 3.35 -13.09 4.11
N LEU A 87 2.23 -12.51 3.72
CA LEU A 87 2.14 -11.51 2.66
C LEU A 87 2.05 -10.12 3.30
N TYR A 88 2.95 -9.22 2.95
CA TYR A 88 2.77 -7.78 3.10
C TYR A 88 2.24 -7.21 1.79
N ASN A 89 1.11 -6.51 1.86
CA ASN A 89 0.49 -5.89 0.69
C ASN A 89 0.03 -4.47 1.01
N SER A 90 0.38 -3.51 0.14
CA SER A 90 -0.09 -2.14 0.28
C SER A 90 -0.72 -1.63 -1.02
N TYR A 91 -1.78 -0.82 -0.87
CA TYR A 91 -2.59 -0.36 -2.00
C TYR A 91 -3.43 0.87 -1.65
N ASN A 92 -3.77 1.65 -2.67
CA ASN A 92 -4.72 2.75 -2.57
C ASN A 92 -6.14 2.20 -2.35
N THR A 93 -6.88 2.78 -1.42
CA THR A 93 -8.22 2.29 -1.05
C THR A 93 -9.26 3.39 -0.96
N PHE A 94 -10.52 2.97 -0.99
CA PHE A 94 -11.66 3.78 -0.60
C PHE A 94 -11.69 3.92 0.94
N PRO A 95 -12.41 4.87 1.49
CA PRO A 95 -13.11 6.01 0.86
C PRO A 95 -12.25 7.26 0.66
N GLY A 96 -11.01 7.29 1.17
CA GLY A 96 -10.18 8.49 1.15
C GLY A 96 -9.83 9.02 -0.24
N TRP A 97 -9.80 8.14 -1.24
CA TRP A 97 -9.61 8.53 -2.64
C TRP A 97 -10.87 8.98 -3.35
N ALA A 98 -12.07 8.57 -2.88
CA ALA A 98 -13.33 8.79 -3.59
C ALA A 98 -13.54 10.25 -4.06
N PRO A 99 -13.27 11.28 -3.25
CA PRO A 99 -13.44 12.67 -3.69
C PRO A 99 -12.49 13.09 -4.81
N MET A 100 -11.33 12.44 -4.92
CA MET A 100 -10.29 12.83 -5.88
C MET A 100 -10.35 12.06 -7.20
N ILE A 101 -11.07 10.95 -7.26
CA ILE A 101 -11.18 10.11 -8.46
C ILE A 101 -11.60 10.90 -9.70
N PRO A 102 -12.68 11.70 -9.68
CA PRO A 102 -13.10 12.48 -10.85
C PRO A 102 -12.06 13.50 -11.31
N MET A 103 -11.34 14.13 -10.37
CA MET A 103 -10.27 15.08 -10.73
C MET A 103 -9.08 14.34 -11.35
N ARG A 104 -8.73 13.16 -10.83
CA ARG A 104 -7.69 12.32 -11.41
C ARG A 104 -8.04 11.89 -12.83
N ASP A 105 -9.28 11.51 -13.08
CA ASP A 105 -9.76 11.15 -14.42
C ASP A 105 -9.63 12.33 -15.39
N ILE A 106 -9.96 13.54 -14.94
CA ILE A 106 -9.79 14.77 -15.72
C ILE A 106 -8.31 15.02 -16.02
N LEU A 107 -7.41 14.86 -15.05
CA LEU A 107 -5.96 15.02 -15.25
C LEU A 107 -5.42 14.02 -16.27
N SER A 108 -5.81 12.76 -16.16
CA SER A 108 -5.44 11.70 -17.10
C SER A 108 -5.97 12.00 -18.51
N LEU A 109 -7.22 12.42 -18.63
CA LEU A 109 -7.84 12.81 -19.89
C LEU A 109 -7.18 14.06 -20.51
N TYR A 110 -6.84 15.06 -19.70
CA TYR A 110 -6.11 16.23 -20.14
C TYR A 110 -4.76 15.84 -20.75
N SER A 111 -4.00 15.00 -20.04
CA SER A 111 -2.71 14.51 -20.53
C SER A 111 -2.84 13.75 -21.86
N GLU A 112 -3.89 12.94 -22.00
CA GLU A 112 -4.14 12.18 -23.24
C GLU A 112 -4.51 13.08 -24.43
N LYS A 113 -5.36 14.09 -24.21
CA LYS A 113 -5.96 14.91 -25.27
C LYS A 113 -5.17 16.17 -25.62
N LEU A 114 -4.55 16.78 -24.63
CA LEU A 114 -3.92 18.11 -24.71
C LEU A 114 -2.47 18.10 -24.16
N GLY A 115 -1.98 16.95 -23.69
CA GLY A 115 -0.68 16.85 -23.05
C GLY A 115 0.46 17.16 -24.03
N ASN A 116 1.54 17.69 -23.47
CA ASN A 116 2.79 17.97 -24.17
C ASN A 116 3.56 16.66 -24.40
N SER A 117 4.37 16.59 -25.45
CA SER A 117 5.32 15.49 -25.67
C SER A 117 6.42 15.42 -24.63
N ASP A 118 6.75 16.54 -23.96
CA ASP A 118 7.59 16.59 -22.78
C ASP A 118 6.75 16.24 -21.55
N LEU A 119 7.12 15.16 -20.87
CA LEU A 119 6.40 14.63 -19.71
C LEU A 119 6.32 15.66 -18.57
N LEU A 120 7.42 16.35 -18.27
CA LEU A 120 7.48 17.31 -17.16
C LEU A 120 6.59 18.53 -17.45
N GLN A 121 6.65 19.05 -18.66
CA GLN A 121 5.81 20.16 -19.09
C GLN A 121 4.34 19.73 -19.11
N GLY A 122 4.04 18.52 -19.60
CA GLY A 122 2.67 17.98 -19.62
C GLY A 122 2.05 17.85 -18.23
N ILE A 123 2.83 17.45 -17.22
CA ILE A 123 2.38 17.40 -15.81
C ILE A 123 2.10 18.81 -15.28
N ASN A 124 3.00 19.77 -15.53
CA ASN A 124 2.80 21.16 -15.10
C ASN A 124 1.55 21.80 -15.71
N ASP A 125 1.35 21.58 -17.03
CA ASP A 125 0.19 22.08 -17.76
C ASP A 125 -1.13 21.48 -17.20
N ALA A 126 -1.14 20.19 -16.89
CA ALA A 126 -2.28 19.50 -16.30
C ALA A 126 -2.57 20.00 -14.87
N LEU A 127 -1.55 20.25 -14.06
CA LEU A 127 -1.72 20.83 -12.71
C LEU A 127 -2.26 22.26 -12.78
N ALA A 128 -1.75 23.08 -13.70
CA ALA A 128 -2.27 24.44 -13.91
C ALA A 128 -3.74 24.41 -14.37
N PHE A 129 -4.11 23.45 -15.21
CA PHE A 129 -5.49 23.23 -15.63
C PHE A 129 -6.38 22.82 -14.44
N ALA A 130 -5.93 21.87 -13.61
CA ALA A 130 -6.65 21.43 -12.42
C ALA A 130 -6.84 22.60 -11.42
N GLN A 131 -5.79 23.43 -11.21
CA GLN A 131 -5.91 24.61 -10.36
C GLN A 131 -6.98 25.57 -10.89
N LYS A 132 -7.00 25.82 -12.20
CA LYS A 132 -8.03 26.67 -12.82
C LYS A 132 -9.43 26.11 -12.61
N LEU A 133 -9.63 24.78 -12.70
CA LEU A 133 -10.92 24.14 -12.41
C LEU A 133 -11.34 24.35 -10.95
N VAL A 134 -10.40 24.27 -10.02
CA VAL A 134 -10.65 24.54 -8.59
C VAL A 134 -11.04 26.00 -8.37
N ASP A 135 -10.36 26.95 -9.02
CA ASP A 135 -10.59 28.39 -8.88
C ASP A 135 -11.95 28.83 -9.48
N LEU A 136 -12.48 28.07 -10.44
CA LEU A 136 -13.84 28.28 -10.98
C LEU A 136 -14.96 27.94 -10.00
N ASP A 137 -14.64 27.36 -8.85
CA ASP A 137 -15.56 27.07 -7.75
C ASP A 137 -16.82 26.32 -8.17
N GLY A 138 -16.66 25.29 -9.01
CA GLY A 138 -17.75 24.44 -9.48
C GLY A 138 -18.45 23.69 -8.33
N LEU A 139 -19.65 23.17 -8.58
CA LEU A 139 -20.46 22.49 -7.57
C LEU A 139 -19.69 21.35 -6.88
N TYR A 140 -18.99 20.53 -7.66
CA TYR A 140 -18.24 19.39 -7.12
C TYR A 140 -17.09 19.83 -6.20
N THR A 141 -16.35 20.87 -6.58
CA THR A 141 -15.26 21.42 -5.76
C THR A 141 -15.78 21.99 -4.43
N ARG A 142 -16.94 22.67 -4.45
CA ARG A 142 -17.60 23.17 -3.22
C ARG A 142 -18.05 22.05 -2.29
N GLN A 143 -18.55 20.95 -2.85
CA GLN A 143 -19.00 19.79 -2.06
C GLN A 143 -17.83 18.93 -1.55
N GLN A 144 -16.64 19.05 -2.18
CA GLN A 144 -15.46 18.26 -1.86
C GLN A 144 -14.22 19.15 -1.60
N PRO A 145 -14.18 19.88 -0.46
CA PRO A 145 -13.09 20.84 -0.18
C PRO A 145 -11.70 20.23 -0.16
N VAL A 146 -11.61 18.93 0.08
CA VAL A 146 -10.33 18.16 0.09
C VAL A 146 -9.62 18.23 -1.26
N ILE A 147 -10.34 18.42 -2.37
CA ILE A 147 -9.75 18.52 -3.72
C ILE A 147 -8.81 19.71 -3.80
N LYS A 148 -9.25 20.88 -3.31
CA LYS A 148 -8.43 22.09 -3.31
C LYS A 148 -7.11 21.87 -2.57
N ALA A 149 -7.18 21.39 -1.34
CA ALA A 149 -6.00 21.13 -0.53
C ALA A 149 -5.05 20.11 -1.19
N ARG A 150 -5.62 19.12 -1.90
CA ARG A 150 -4.83 18.11 -2.59
C ARG A 150 -4.14 18.65 -3.84
N ILE A 151 -4.81 19.45 -4.67
CA ILE A 151 -4.19 20.11 -5.84
C ILE A 151 -3.06 21.04 -5.39
N GLU A 152 -3.27 21.85 -4.36
CA GLU A 152 -2.22 22.71 -3.76
C GLU A 152 -1.04 21.87 -3.22
N GLY A 153 -1.32 20.70 -2.65
CA GLY A 153 -0.30 19.76 -2.17
C GLY A 153 0.52 19.15 -3.31
N MET A 154 -0.12 18.79 -4.43
CA MET A 154 0.54 18.18 -5.58
C MET A 154 1.65 19.05 -6.14
N GLN A 155 1.51 20.38 -6.13
CA GLN A 155 2.54 21.32 -6.59
C GLN A 155 3.88 21.22 -5.83
N LYS A 156 3.88 20.56 -4.67
CA LYS A 156 5.07 20.38 -3.81
C LYS A 156 5.73 19.01 -3.98
N HIS A 157 5.12 18.12 -4.75
CA HIS A 157 5.62 16.78 -4.97
C HIS A 157 6.53 16.68 -6.19
N ASP A 158 7.41 15.69 -6.16
CA ASP A 158 8.25 15.34 -7.30
C ASP A 158 7.41 14.89 -8.50
N HIS A 159 7.80 15.27 -9.71
CA HIS A 159 7.09 14.96 -10.95
C HIS A 159 7.03 13.45 -11.23
N VAL A 160 8.06 12.67 -10.82
CA VAL A 160 8.05 11.22 -10.99
C VAL A 160 6.95 10.60 -10.14
N TYR A 161 6.81 11.05 -8.89
CA TYR A 161 5.70 10.63 -8.03
C TYR A 161 4.35 11.00 -8.66
N LEU A 162 4.19 12.23 -9.14
CA LEU A 162 2.94 12.68 -9.76
C LEU A 162 2.61 11.87 -11.01
N ALA A 163 3.61 11.58 -11.86
CA ALA A 163 3.44 10.74 -13.03
C ALA A 163 2.85 9.37 -12.69
N HIS A 164 3.37 8.74 -11.64
CA HIS A 164 2.87 7.45 -11.18
C HIS A 164 1.48 7.51 -10.56
N GLU A 165 1.25 8.46 -9.66
CA GLU A 165 0.01 8.49 -8.87
C GLU A 165 -1.19 9.04 -9.64
N TYR A 166 -0.98 10.06 -10.49
CA TYR A 166 -2.08 10.79 -11.11
C TYR A 166 -2.18 10.61 -12.63
N PHE A 167 -1.11 10.19 -13.30
CA PHE A 167 -1.07 10.08 -14.76
C PHE A 167 -0.86 8.64 -15.25
N ASN A 168 -0.66 7.69 -14.34
CA ASN A 168 -0.59 6.28 -14.71
C ASN A 168 -1.95 5.83 -15.26
N LYS A 169 -1.94 5.22 -16.45
CA LYS A 169 -3.13 4.73 -17.13
C LYS A 169 -3.82 3.57 -16.38
N ASN A 170 -3.03 2.70 -15.80
CA ASN A 170 -3.51 1.59 -14.97
C ASN A 170 -3.45 2.00 -13.49
N TRP A 171 -4.49 2.65 -13.02
CA TRP A 171 -4.61 3.05 -11.63
C TRP A 171 -5.99 2.66 -11.11
N ASP A 172 -6.02 2.11 -9.89
CA ASP A 172 -7.26 1.66 -9.25
C ASP A 172 -7.20 1.83 -7.74
N THR A 173 -8.34 2.12 -7.13
CA THR A 173 -8.53 2.03 -5.70
C THR A 173 -9.22 0.71 -5.38
N ILE A 174 -8.63 -0.06 -4.48
CA ILE A 174 -9.10 -1.40 -4.15
C ILE A 174 -9.70 -1.37 -2.75
N SER A 175 -10.99 -1.70 -2.61
CA SER A 175 -11.59 -1.86 -1.28
C SER A 175 -11.01 -3.08 -0.57
N PHE A 176 -11.05 -3.08 0.77
CA PHE A 176 -10.61 -4.23 1.55
C PHE A 176 -11.36 -5.51 1.15
N ALA A 177 -12.68 -5.40 0.91
CA ALA A 177 -13.49 -6.54 0.46
C ALA A 177 -13.00 -7.11 -0.87
N ARG A 178 -12.71 -6.27 -1.87
CA ARG A 178 -12.17 -6.72 -3.17
C ARG A 178 -10.78 -7.32 -3.03
N MET A 179 -9.93 -6.80 -2.13
CA MET A 179 -8.63 -7.40 -1.85
C MET A 179 -8.78 -8.78 -1.20
N ALA A 180 -9.69 -8.92 -0.25
CA ALA A 180 -9.99 -10.21 0.36
C ALA A 180 -10.49 -11.25 -0.66
N GLU A 181 -11.36 -10.84 -1.60
CA GLU A 181 -11.81 -11.71 -2.70
C GLU A 181 -10.66 -12.14 -3.62
N LEU A 182 -9.78 -11.20 -3.98
CA LEU A 182 -8.60 -11.47 -4.82
C LEU A 182 -7.65 -12.48 -4.18
N LEU A 183 -7.49 -12.43 -2.86
CA LEU A 183 -6.58 -13.28 -2.10
C LEU A 183 -7.22 -14.58 -1.59
N ALA A 184 -8.55 -14.72 -1.69
CA ALA A 184 -9.28 -15.91 -1.22
C ALA A 184 -8.81 -17.22 -1.87
N PRO A 185 -8.54 -17.32 -3.20
CA PRO A 185 -8.03 -18.54 -3.82
C PRO A 185 -6.71 -19.00 -3.20
N ALA A 186 -5.83 -18.07 -2.82
CA ALA A 186 -4.55 -18.34 -2.15
C ALA A 186 -4.71 -18.71 -0.66
N LYS A 187 -5.94 -18.81 -0.14
CA LYS A 187 -6.27 -19.14 1.26
C LYS A 187 -5.60 -18.20 2.25
N MET A 188 -5.64 -16.91 1.94
CA MET A 188 -5.07 -15.86 2.77
C MET A 188 -6.07 -15.40 3.83
N ASP A 189 -5.62 -15.40 5.07
CA ASP A 189 -6.35 -14.81 6.21
C ASP A 189 -5.75 -13.44 6.55
N TYR A 190 -6.59 -12.43 6.70
CA TYR A 190 -6.17 -11.12 7.18
C TYR A 190 -5.73 -11.19 8.64
N VAL A 191 -4.59 -10.57 8.95
CA VAL A 191 -4.03 -10.53 10.30
C VAL A 191 -4.21 -9.15 10.92
N CYS A 192 -3.59 -8.14 10.33
CA CYS A 192 -3.62 -6.77 10.83
C CYS A 192 -3.07 -5.78 9.79
N GLN A 193 -3.25 -4.50 10.06
CA GLN A 193 -2.52 -3.45 9.35
C GLN A 193 -1.05 -3.43 9.80
N ALA A 194 -0.13 -3.14 8.86
CA ALA A 194 1.30 -3.05 9.14
C ALA A 194 1.69 -1.73 9.82
N ASN A 195 0.87 -0.69 9.70
CA ASN A 195 1.04 0.54 10.46
C ASN A 195 0.40 0.37 11.85
N TYR A 196 1.21 0.14 12.86
CA TYR A 196 0.74 -0.11 14.22
C TYR A 196 -0.11 1.01 14.82
N LEU A 197 0.13 2.27 14.46
CA LEU A 197 -0.67 3.40 14.96
C LEU A 197 -2.11 3.34 14.44
N GLU A 198 -2.34 2.77 13.25
CA GLU A 198 -3.68 2.57 12.71
C GLU A 198 -4.47 1.46 13.43
N LEU A 199 -3.78 0.56 14.15
CA LEU A 199 -4.39 -0.47 14.99
C LEU A 199 -4.82 0.03 16.37
N VAL A 200 -4.34 1.20 16.79
CA VAL A 200 -4.67 1.76 18.10
C VAL A 200 -5.99 2.53 18.00
N ASP A 201 -7.09 1.84 18.26
CA ASP A 201 -8.45 2.35 18.08
C ASP A 201 -8.68 3.71 18.74
N ILE A 202 -8.20 3.93 19.96
CA ILE A 202 -8.38 5.19 20.70
C ILE A 202 -7.68 6.40 20.04
N LEU A 203 -6.68 6.18 19.18
CA LEU A 203 -6.04 7.25 18.41
C LEU A 203 -6.86 7.63 17.18
N ASN A 204 -7.67 6.71 16.66
CA ASN A 204 -8.27 6.81 15.35
C ASN A 204 -9.80 6.93 15.37
N LEU A 205 -10.47 6.38 16.39
CA LEU A 205 -11.92 6.21 16.47
C LEU A 205 -12.49 6.81 17.73
N SER A 206 -13.77 7.20 17.71
CA SER A 206 -14.51 7.55 18.93
C SER A 206 -14.89 6.30 19.71
N ARG A 207 -15.28 6.48 20.97
CA ARG A 207 -15.75 5.39 21.82
C ARG A 207 -16.95 4.68 21.16
N GLU A 208 -17.92 5.43 20.66
CA GLU A 208 -19.12 4.89 20.03
C GLU A 208 -18.76 4.12 18.73
N GLN A 209 -17.77 4.59 17.98
CA GLN A 209 -17.27 3.90 16.78
C GLN A 209 -16.58 2.58 17.13
N ILE A 210 -15.77 2.56 18.20
CA ILE A 210 -15.12 1.34 18.72
C ILE A 210 -16.18 0.33 19.18
N GLU A 211 -17.15 0.78 19.97
CA GLU A 211 -18.26 -0.06 20.46
C GLU A 211 -19.07 -0.63 19.29
N PHE A 212 -19.36 0.18 18.28
CA PHE A 212 -20.05 -0.27 17.06
C PHE A 212 -19.23 -1.33 16.30
N LEU A 213 -17.93 -1.08 16.03
CA LEU A 213 -17.07 -2.04 15.35
C LEU A 213 -16.94 -3.38 16.11
N ALA A 214 -17.02 -3.34 17.45
CA ALA A 214 -16.98 -4.54 18.27
C ALA A 214 -18.22 -5.46 18.07
N THR A 215 -19.34 -4.91 17.58
CA THR A 215 -20.54 -5.70 17.24
C THR A 215 -20.40 -6.50 15.94
N ILE A 216 -19.47 -6.12 15.06
CA ILE A 216 -19.27 -6.73 13.74
C ILE A 216 -18.31 -7.91 13.88
N ARG A 217 -18.80 -9.13 13.60
CA ARG A 217 -18.00 -10.37 13.70
C ARG A 217 -17.27 -10.71 12.41
N ASP A 218 -17.87 -10.40 11.28
CA ASP A 218 -17.25 -10.64 9.98
C ASP A 218 -16.07 -9.68 9.76
N VAL A 219 -14.91 -10.23 9.47
CA VAL A 219 -13.66 -9.46 9.34
C VAL A 219 -13.70 -8.52 8.14
N VAL A 220 -14.27 -8.99 7.01
CA VAL A 220 -14.31 -8.20 5.77
C VAL A 220 -15.21 -6.99 5.96
N LEU A 221 -16.39 -7.20 6.52
CA LEU A 221 -17.31 -6.11 6.84
C LEU A 221 -16.70 -5.15 7.87
N LYS A 222 -16.11 -5.67 8.94
CA LYS A 222 -15.51 -4.86 10.00
C LYS A 222 -14.41 -3.94 9.48
N GLU A 223 -13.47 -4.47 8.70
CA GLU A 223 -12.38 -3.68 8.13
C GLU A 223 -12.89 -2.68 7.08
N SER A 224 -13.89 -3.05 6.27
CA SER A 224 -14.52 -2.11 5.33
C SER A 224 -15.22 -0.94 6.04
N VAL A 225 -15.89 -1.22 7.16
CA VAL A 225 -16.51 -0.18 8.01
C VAL A 225 -15.44 0.67 8.70
N ARG A 226 -14.34 0.06 9.17
CA ARG A 226 -13.19 0.79 9.72
C ARG A 226 -12.62 1.78 8.70
N ASP A 227 -12.39 1.34 7.47
CA ASP A 227 -11.90 2.20 6.39
C ASP A 227 -12.83 3.39 6.16
N PHE A 228 -14.14 3.15 6.17
CA PHE A 228 -15.14 4.21 6.03
C PHE A 228 -15.07 5.22 7.19
N LEU A 229 -14.99 4.75 8.43
CA LEU A 229 -14.94 5.60 9.62
C LEU A 229 -13.64 6.43 9.70
N MET A 230 -12.54 5.87 9.21
CA MET A 230 -11.23 6.52 9.21
C MET A 230 -10.96 7.37 7.96
N GLY A 231 -11.81 7.26 6.94
CA GLY A 231 -11.53 7.88 5.64
C GLY A 231 -10.26 7.32 5.00
N ALA A 232 -10.02 6.01 5.12
CA ALA A 232 -8.79 5.37 4.70
C ALA A 232 -8.50 5.63 3.21
N GLN A 233 -7.27 6.06 2.91
CA GLN A 233 -6.79 6.35 1.57
C GLN A 233 -5.76 5.34 1.08
N PHE A 234 -5.00 4.76 1.98
CA PHE A 234 -3.93 3.81 1.70
C PHE A 234 -3.93 2.73 2.76
N ARG A 235 -3.86 1.46 2.35
CA ARG A 235 -3.73 0.33 3.28
C ARG A 235 -2.36 -0.30 3.16
N ARG A 236 -1.90 -0.83 4.29
CA ARG A 236 -0.73 -1.70 4.41
C ARG A 236 -1.16 -2.86 5.27
N ASP A 237 -1.33 -4.01 4.66
CA ASP A 237 -1.93 -5.15 5.33
C ASP A 237 -0.96 -6.33 5.42
N TYR A 238 -1.01 -7.04 6.55
CA TYR A 238 -0.43 -8.36 6.68
C TYR A 238 -1.51 -9.42 6.54
N TRP A 239 -1.22 -10.39 5.69
CA TRP A 239 -2.03 -11.58 5.46
C TRP A 239 -1.17 -12.82 5.70
N VAL A 240 -1.78 -13.93 6.16
CA VAL A 240 -1.09 -15.19 6.40
C VAL A 240 -1.79 -16.30 5.64
N LYS A 241 -1.04 -17.15 4.96
CA LYS A 241 -1.60 -18.29 4.25
C LYS A 241 -1.93 -19.42 5.22
N GLY A 242 -3.22 -19.76 5.35
CA GLY A 242 -3.69 -20.81 6.25
C GLY A 242 -3.39 -20.47 7.72
N ALA A 243 -3.85 -19.34 8.20
CA ALA A 243 -3.56 -18.85 9.53
C ALA A 243 -4.02 -19.82 10.64
N ARG A 244 -3.12 -20.11 11.58
CA ARG A 244 -3.43 -20.85 12.79
C ARG A 244 -3.70 -19.88 13.94
N LYS A 245 -4.92 -19.88 14.46
CA LYS A 245 -5.26 -19.10 15.64
C LYS A 245 -4.60 -19.73 16.88
N LEU A 246 -3.77 -18.95 17.54
CA LEU A 246 -3.16 -19.32 18.83
C LEU A 246 -4.16 -19.11 19.95
N SER A 247 -4.06 -19.93 21.01
CA SER A 247 -4.71 -19.61 22.28
C SER A 247 -4.15 -18.29 22.86
N ALA A 248 -4.87 -17.66 23.79
CA ALA A 248 -4.38 -16.45 24.46
C ALA A 248 -3.02 -16.69 25.16
N ILE A 249 -2.86 -17.86 25.78
CA ILE A 249 -1.61 -18.24 26.46
C ILE A 249 -0.46 -18.41 25.46
N ASP A 250 -0.68 -19.18 24.38
CA ASP A 250 0.35 -19.42 23.35
C ASP A 250 0.76 -18.11 22.65
N ARG A 251 -0.21 -17.22 22.41
CA ARG A 251 0.03 -15.89 21.84
C ARG A 251 0.91 -15.04 22.77
N ASP A 252 0.56 -14.97 24.05
CA ASP A 252 1.29 -14.18 25.03
C ASP A 252 2.71 -14.72 25.22
N ASP A 253 2.88 -16.04 25.21
CA ASP A 253 4.20 -16.68 25.24
C ASP A 253 5.00 -16.42 23.95
N ALA A 254 4.37 -16.43 22.80
CA ALA A 254 5.02 -16.09 21.53
C ALA A 254 5.49 -14.62 21.53
N LEU A 255 4.67 -13.69 22.02
CA LEU A 255 5.04 -12.28 22.14
C LEU A 255 6.22 -12.06 23.10
N ARG A 256 6.24 -12.74 24.26
CA ARG A 256 7.35 -12.64 25.21
C ARG A 256 8.68 -13.16 24.69
N ARG A 257 8.66 -14.06 23.70
CA ARG A 257 9.88 -14.58 23.05
C ARG A 257 10.44 -13.63 21.99
N GLN A 258 9.71 -12.56 21.62
CA GLN A 258 10.20 -11.62 20.65
C GLN A 258 11.28 -10.72 21.25
N SER A 259 12.34 -10.51 20.48
CA SER A 259 13.38 -9.52 20.79
C SER A 259 13.15 -8.26 19.97
N PHE A 260 13.29 -7.11 20.61
CA PHE A 260 13.16 -5.82 19.97
C PHE A 260 14.48 -5.07 20.02
N ALA A 261 14.83 -4.43 18.91
CA ALA A 261 15.99 -3.55 18.84
C ALA A 261 15.55 -2.15 18.43
N LEU A 262 16.07 -1.15 19.14
CA LEU A 262 15.87 0.24 18.74
C LEU A 262 16.76 0.54 17.53
N THR A 263 16.15 0.96 16.41
CA THR A 263 16.85 1.22 15.14
C THR A 263 17.33 2.66 14.98
N CYS A 264 17.08 3.52 15.96
CA CYS A 264 17.55 4.90 16.02
C CYS A 264 18.22 5.17 17.38
N ARG A 265 18.88 6.31 17.52
CA ARG A 265 19.40 6.74 18.81
C ARG A 265 18.26 7.02 19.79
N ARG A 266 18.47 6.71 21.07
CA ARG A 266 17.45 6.88 22.12
C ARG A 266 16.94 8.32 22.22
N ASP A 267 17.81 9.29 22.04
CA ASP A 267 17.50 10.72 22.05
C ASP A 267 16.75 11.20 20.80
N SER A 268 16.71 10.37 19.74
CA SER A 268 16.02 10.64 18.47
C SER A 268 14.66 9.92 18.39
N VAL A 269 14.22 9.24 19.44
CA VAL A 269 12.92 8.58 19.47
C VAL A 269 11.82 9.64 19.52
N GLU A 270 10.93 9.63 18.52
CA GLU A 270 9.75 10.48 18.56
C GLU A 270 8.75 9.91 19.60
N LEU A 271 8.49 10.70 20.64
CA LEU A 271 7.60 10.33 21.73
C LEU A 271 6.18 10.85 21.52
N THR A 272 5.78 11.07 20.26
CA THR A 272 4.45 11.52 19.89
C THR A 272 3.80 10.52 18.96
N ALA A 273 2.67 9.95 19.36
CA ALA A 273 1.85 9.08 18.51
C ALA A 273 0.67 9.88 17.96
N LYS A 274 0.58 9.98 16.62
CA LYS A 274 -0.50 10.70 15.93
C LYS A 274 -1.41 9.72 15.20
N GLY A 275 -2.68 9.71 15.56
CA GLY A 275 -3.75 9.04 14.83
C GLY A 275 -4.62 10.01 14.04
N VAL A 276 -5.71 9.50 13.50
CA VAL A 276 -6.69 10.30 12.73
C VAL A 276 -7.40 11.32 13.63
N ARG A 277 -7.70 10.96 14.87
CA ARG A 277 -8.49 11.74 15.81
C ARG A 277 -7.66 12.45 16.87
N SER A 278 -6.60 11.86 17.31
CA SER A 278 -5.86 12.33 18.47
C SER A 278 -4.36 12.22 18.31
N VAL A 279 -3.67 13.05 19.06
CA VAL A 279 -2.23 13.02 19.24
C VAL A 279 -1.95 12.72 20.70
N VAL A 280 -1.18 11.68 20.97
CA VAL A 280 -0.78 11.30 22.33
C VAL A 280 0.70 11.53 22.52
N ASN A 281 1.07 12.20 23.59
CA ASN A 281 2.45 12.33 24.00
C ASN A 281 2.80 11.16 24.91
N LEU A 282 3.83 10.40 24.55
CA LEU A 282 4.31 9.21 25.27
C LEU A 282 5.33 9.57 26.37
N ASN A 283 5.61 10.85 26.57
CA ASN A 283 6.38 11.34 27.72
C ASN A 283 5.49 11.23 28.98
N ALA A 284 5.59 10.12 29.68
CA ALA A 284 5.00 9.94 31.00
C ALA A 284 6.07 10.15 32.09
#